data_a79ce783ea5d4a27b1734c39741b721c
#
_entry.id   a79ce783ea5d4a27b1734c39741b721c
#
_cell.length_a   1.000
_cell.length_b   1.000
_cell.length_c   1.000
_cell.angle_alpha   90.00
_cell.angle_beta   90.00
_cell.angle_gamma   90.00
#
_symmetry.space_group_name_H-M   'P 1'
#
loop_
_entity.id
_entity.type
_entity.pdbx_description
1 polymer ?
#
loop_
_entity_poly.entity_id
_entity_poly.type
_entity_poly.pdbx_seq_one_letter_code
_entity_poly.pdbx_strand_id
1 'polypeptide(L)'
;MSKDEFFNQIENVFREAESYLRRSTFIACFSETVKSVTMWSHYANSHKGFVLEYDLRNRQIKCDNCENKLTCKDRIVHNLYPIIYDYKRYDGTYFVDCFLGRHMGLFSKLSDVMFINKAVLYKSPQWAYEKEWRLFLDKQNSYGLPYLCTEIRPIAIYYGKDISDINKRILSNIAKEKGLKEYQMYIDVQSEQYTMKFKEM
;
A
#
# COMPACT_ATOMS: atom_id res chain seq x y z
N MET A 1 -34.98 1.38 25.49
CA MET A 1 -33.62 0.89 25.21
C MET A 1 -32.77 1.25 26.43
N SER A 2 -32.20 0.27 27.11
CA SER A 2 -31.28 0.50 28.19
C SER A 2 -29.96 1.10 27.70
N LYS A 3 -29.15 1.65 28.60
CA LYS A 3 -27.83 2.20 28.27
C LYS A 3 -26.91 1.09 27.64
N ASP A 4 -27.00 -0.10 28.22
CA ASP A 4 -26.19 -1.25 27.78
C ASP A 4 -26.63 -1.76 26.39
N GLU A 5 -27.93 -1.83 26.11
CA GLU A 5 -28.45 -2.14 24.79
C GLU A 5 -27.98 -1.13 23.73
N PHE A 6 -27.93 0.17 24.08
CA PHE A 6 -27.45 1.22 23.18
C PHE A 6 -25.97 1.03 22.86
N PHE A 7 -25.12 0.80 23.87
CA PHE A 7 -23.68 0.59 23.65
C PHE A 7 -23.41 -0.70 22.86
N ASN A 8 -24.13 -1.78 23.12
CA ASN A 8 -24.00 -3.01 22.37
C ASN A 8 -24.39 -2.84 20.89
N GLN A 9 -25.42 -2.07 20.59
CA GLN A 9 -25.78 -1.75 19.21
C GLN A 9 -24.67 -0.95 18.50
N ILE A 10 -24.11 0.06 19.16
CA ILE A 10 -22.99 0.84 18.62
C ILE A 10 -21.80 -0.06 18.34
N GLU A 11 -21.42 -0.93 19.28
CA GLU A 11 -20.30 -1.85 19.10
C GLU A 11 -20.49 -2.80 17.91
N ASN A 12 -21.69 -3.38 17.78
CA ASN A 12 -22.04 -4.25 16.66
C ASN A 12 -21.89 -3.54 15.31
N VAL A 13 -22.36 -2.31 15.24
CA VAL A 13 -22.28 -1.46 14.07
C VAL A 13 -20.81 -1.18 13.69
N PHE A 14 -19.93 -0.91 14.67
CA PHE A 14 -18.50 -0.74 14.40
C PHE A 14 -17.85 -2.03 13.91
N ARG A 15 -18.19 -3.16 14.51
CA ARG A 15 -17.68 -4.47 14.05
C ARG A 15 -18.12 -4.80 12.62
N GLU A 16 -19.35 -4.46 12.26
CA GLU A 16 -19.84 -4.63 10.88
C GLU A 16 -19.11 -3.70 9.91
N ALA A 17 -18.90 -2.44 10.26
CA ALA A 17 -18.17 -1.48 9.44
C ALA A 17 -16.71 -1.92 9.24
N GLU A 18 -16.02 -2.33 10.31
CA GLU A 18 -14.66 -2.87 10.23
C GLU A 18 -14.60 -4.11 9.34
N SER A 19 -15.53 -5.03 9.53
CA SER A 19 -15.62 -6.25 8.72
C SER A 19 -15.89 -5.96 7.25
N TYR A 20 -16.72 -4.97 6.95
CA TYR A 20 -16.96 -4.52 5.58
C TYR A 20 -15.68 -3.97 4.95
N LEU A 21 -14.98 -3.08 5.64
CA LEU A 21 -13.73 -2.47 5.17
C LEU A 21 -12.66 -3.53 4.86
N ARG A 22 -12.45 -4.46 5.77
CA ARG A 22 -11.50 -5.57 5.59
C ARG A 22 -11.81 -6.44 4.37
N ARG A 23 -13.07 -6.52 3.97
CA ARG A 23 -13.53 -7.35 2.85
C ARG A 23 -13.67 -6.59 1.54
N SER A 24 -13.81 -5.27 1.57
CA SER A 24 -14.11 -4.47 0.37
C SER A 24 -12.92 -3.76 -0.23
N THR A 25 -11.80 -3.65 0.50
CA THR A 25 -10.65 -2.86 0.06
C THR A 25 -9.38 -3.70 0.04
N PHE A 26 -8.68 -3.68 -1.08
CA PHE A 26 -7.31 -4.17 -1.18
C PHE A 26 -6.34 -3.01 -1.00
N ILE A 27 -5.27 -3.26 -0.27
CA ILE A 27 -4.20 -2.29 -0.03
C ILE A 27 -2.89 -2.91 -0.47
N ALA A 28 -2.18 -2.22 -1.36
CA ALA A 28 -0.80 -2.55 -1.68
C ALA A 28 0.12 -1.43 -1.19
N CYS A 29 1.18 -1.82 -0.49
CA CYS A 29 2.14 -0.89 0.10
C CYS A 29 3.39 -0.79 -0.78
N PHE A 30 3.85 0.43 -1.01
CA PHE A 30 5.06 0.74 -1.77
C PHE A 30 5.96 1.65 -0.94
N SER A 31 7.24 1.69 -1.27
CA SER A 31 8.21 2.62 -0.70
C SER A 31 8.86 3.46 -1.79
N GLU A 32 9.19 4.71 -1.48
CA GLU A 32 9.95 5.58 -2.40
C GLU A 32 11.43 5.23 -2.48
N THR A 33 11.92 4.35 -1.62
CA THR A 33 13.35 4.10 -1.50
C THR A 33 13.70 2.62 -1.44
N VAL A 34 14.71 2.24 -2.18
CA VAL A 34 15.37 0.94 -2.11
C VAL A 34 16.60 0.96 -1.17
N LYS A 35 16.96 2.15 -0.62
CA LYS A 35 18.24 2.35 0.08
C LYS A 35 18.17 2.16 1.61
N SER A 36 16.99 1.93 2.18
CA SER A 36 16.81 1.78 3.62
C SER A 36 17.32 0.42 4.12
N VAL A 37 18.40 0.42 4.90
CA VAL A 37 18.97 -0.77 5.55
C VAL A 37 17.92 -1.50 6.40
N THR A 38 17.12 -0.73 7.15
CA THR A 38 16.08 -1.28 8.03
C THR A 38 15.00 -2.02 7.25
N MET A 39 14.57 -1.48 6.10
CA MET A 39 13.58 -2.16 5.26
C MET A 39 14.11 -3.46 4.68
N TRP A 40 15.37 -3.50 4.26
CA TRP A 40 15.99 -4.74 3.79
C TRP A 40 16.10 -5.80 4.88
N SER A 41 16.32 -5.37 6.12
CA SER A 41 16.33 -6.28 7.27
C SER A 41 14.95 -6.85 7.57
N HIS A 42 13.90 -6.00 7.57
CA HIS A 42 12.57 -6.40 7.99
C HIS A 42 11.78 -7.12 6.88
N TYR A 43 11.84 -6.62 5.64
CA TYR A 43 10.94 -7.06 4.56
C TYR A 43 11.61 -7.93 3.50
N ALA A 44 12.94 -7.99 3.48
CA ALA A 44 13.69 -8.76 2.49
C ALA A 44 14.49 -9.92 3.12
N ASN A 45 13.90 -10.61 4.09
CA ASN A 45 14.49 -11.77 4.75
C ASN A 45 15.96 -11.51 5.19
N SER A 46 16.17 -10.46 5.98
CA SER A 46 17.51 -10.05 6.44
C SER A 46 18.50 -9.90 5.28
N HIS A 47 18.17 -9.08 4.30
CA HIS A 47 18.97 -8.81 3.09
C HIS A 47 19.14 -9.98 2.11
N LYS A 48 18.47 -11.10 2.31
CA LYS A 48 18.56 -12.31 1.44
C LYS A 48 17.48 -12.36 0.36
N GLY A 49 16.50 -11.46 0.42
CA GLY A 49 15.38 -11.36 -0.52
C GLY A 49 15.70 -10.44 -1.70
N PHE A 50 14.64 -9.92 -2.29
CA PHE A 50 14.71 -9.00 -3.43
C PHE A 50 13.64 -7.92 -3.31
N VAL A 51 13.79 -6.85 -4.11
CA VAL A 51 12.82 -5.75 -4.24
C VAL A 51 12.50 -5.58 -5.72
N LEU A 52 11.23 -5.29 -6.02
CA LEU A 52 10.76 -4.96 -7.36
C LEU A 52 10.46 -3.47 -7.46
N GLU A 53 10.90 -2.84 -8.54
CA GLU A 53 10.61 -1.45 -8.85
C GLU A 53 9.46 -1.37 -9.86
N TYR A 54 8.54 -0.42 -9.62
CA TYR A 54 7.38 -0.15 -10.46
C TYR A 54 7.35 1.32 -10.88
N ASP A 55 7.06 1.59 -12.14
CA ASP A 55 6.66 2.92 -12.59
C ASP A 55 5.13 3.01 -12.64
N LEU A 56 4.56 3.72 -11.66
CA LEU A 56 3.11 3.84 -11.51
C LEU A 56 2.52 5.11 -12.17
N ARG A 57 3.35 6.00 -12.71
CA ARG A 57 2.94 7.34 -13.15
C ARG A 57 1.89 7.34 -14.28
N ASN A 58 1.99 6.42 -15.21
CA ASN A 58 1.14 6.36 -16.41
C ASN A 58 0.35 5.05 -16.50
N ARG A 59 0.08 4.40 -15.37
CA ARG A 59 -0.61 3.11 -15.34
C ARG A 59 -2.07 3.27 -14.93
N GLN A 60 -2.91 2.41 -15.48
CA GLN A 60 -4.33 2.29 -15.18
C GLN A 60 -4.59 0.95 -14.50
N ILE A 61 -5.57 0.93 -13.59
CA ILE A 61 -5.95 -0.32 -12.90
C ILE A 61 -6.71 -1.21 -13.89
N LYS A 62 -7.72 -0.65 -14.53
CA LYS A 62 -8.47 -1.23 -15.65
C LYS A 62 -9.39 -0.16 -16.22
N CYS A 63 -9.27 0.19 -17.47
CA CYS A 63 -10.22 1.06 -18.13
C CYS A 63 -10.23 0.77 -19.61
N ASP A 64 -11.28 0.11 -20.07
CA ASP A 64 -11.44 -0.26 -21.48
C ASP A 64 -12.09 0.87 -22.30
N ASN A 65 -12.66 1.91 -21.65
CA ASN A 65 -13.55 2.89 -22.29
C ASN A 65 -13.21 4.38 -22.10
N CYS A 66 -12.03 4.71 -21.57
CA CYS A 66 -11.66 6.12 -21.39
C CYS A 66 -11.00 6.71 -22.65
N GLU A 67 -11.66 7.69 -23.26
CA GLU A 67 -11.12 8.45 -24.41
C GLU A 67 -9.86 9.24 -24.01
N ASN A 68 -9.80 9.74 -22.77
CA ASN A 68 -8.66 10.48 -22.24
C ASN A 68 -8.00 9.74 -21.06
N LYS A 69 -6.85 9.12 -21.34
CA LYS A 69 -6.07 8.39 -20.32
C LYS A 69 -5.56 9.26 -19.17
N LEU A 70 -5.40 10.58 -19.38
CA LEU A 70 -4.88 11.48 -18.35
C LEU A 70 -5.91 11.84 -17.28
N THR A 71 -7.19 11.89 -17.63
CA THR A 71 -8.30 12.24 -16.73
C THR A 71 -9.05 11.01 -16.22
N CYS A 72 -8.65 9.82 -16.61
CA CYS A 72 -9.28 8.58 -16.21
C CYS A 72 -9.24 8.39 -14.68
N LYS A 73 -10.40 8.13 -14.07
CA LYS A 73 -10.53 7.87 -12.63
C LYS A 73 -9.80 6.60 -12.18
N ASP A 74 -9.61 5.65 -13.11
CA ASP A 74 -8.92 4.39 -12.84
C ASP A 74 -7.39 4.49 -12.94
N ARG A 75 -6.84 5.70 -13.08
CA ARG A 75 -5.38 5.88 -12.96
C ARG A 75 -4.92 5.53 -11.55
N ILE A 76 -3.85 4.77 -11.47
CA ILE A 76 -3.27 4.32 -10.20
C ILE A 76 -2.93 5.49 -9.29
N VAL A 77 -2.40 6.59 -9.87
CA VAL A 77 -2.02 7.78 -9.12
C VAL A 77 -3.18 8.44 -8.37
N HIS A 78 -4.42 8.22 -8.79
CA HIS A 78 -5.60 8.76 -8.10
C HIS A 78 -5.99 7.93 -6.86
N ASN A 79 -5.45 6.74 -6.72
CA ASN A 79 -5.73 5.82 -5.61
C ASN A 79 -4.47 5.52 -4.79
N LEU A 80 -3.37 6.23 -5.05
CA LEU A 80 -2.08 6.09 -4.39
C LEU A 80 -1.86 7.27 -3.44
N TYR A 81 -1.76 7.00 -2.16
CA TYR A 81 -1.65 8.01 -1.10
C TYR A 81 -0.42 7.80 -0.23
N PRO A 82 0.29 8.88 0.13
CA PRO A 82 1.39 8.81 1.08
C PRO A 82 0.89 8.53 2.49
N ILE A 83 1.67 7.84 3.27
CA ILE A 83 1.42 7.65 4.70
C ILE A 83 1.65 8.96 5.46
N ILE A 84 0.76 9.25 6.39
CA ILE A 84 0.84 10.36 7.34
C ILE A 84 1.52 9.82 8.60
N TYR A 85 2.75 10.25 8.84
CA TYR A 85 3.50 9.87 10.04
C TYR A 85 3.20 10.87 11.15
N ASP A 86 2.45 10.43 12.18
CA ASP A 86 2.06 11.26 13.31
C ASP A 86 2.15 10.47 14.62
N TYR A 87 2.49 11.15 15.72
CA TYR A 87 2.43 10.58 17.07
C TYR A 87 0.99 10.39 17.55
N LYS A 88 0.06 11.19 17.04
CA LYS A 88 -1.36 11.05 17.33
C LYS A 88 -1.98 10.02 16.38
N ARG A 89 -2.82 9.17 16.95
CA ARG A 89 -3.68 8.29 16.15
C ARG A 89 -4.70 9.12 15.37
N TYR A 90 -5.15 8.59 14.24
CA TYR A 90 -6.27 9.19 13.51
C TYR A 90 -7.47 9.37 14.43
N ASP A 91 -8.02 10.59 14.45
CA ASP A 91 -9.26 10.89 15.17
C ASP A 91 -10.45 10.45 14.35
N GLY A 92 -11.07 9.35 14.77
CA GLY A 92 -12.24 8.76 14.11
C GLY A 92 -13.57 9.34 14.58
N THR A 93 -13.59 10.39 15.43
CA THR A 93 -14.84 10.94 16.01
C THR A 93 -15.81 11.36 14.92
N TYR A 94 -15.33 12.07 13.90
CA TYR A 94 -16.17 12.46 12.76
C TYR A 94 -16.83 11.27 12.03
N PHE A 95 -16.12 10.14 11.95
CA PHE A 95 -16.68 8.91 11.39
C PHE A 95 -17.83 8.39 12.25
N VAL A 96 -17.59 8.34 13.56
CA VAL A 96 -18.60 7.90 14.53
C VAL A 96 -19.84 8.77 14.42
N ASP A 97 -19.67 10.09 14.40
CA ASP A 97 -20.77 11.05 14.29
C ASP A 97 -21.57 10.88 12.98
N CYS A 98 -20.88 10.79 11.86
CA CYS A 98 -21.53 10.57 10.57
C CYS A 98 -22.23 9.21 10.48
N PHE A 99 -21.63 8.18 11.04
CA PHE A 99 -22.18 6.83 11.03
C PHE A 99 -23.42 6.72 11.91
N LEU A 100 -23.33 7.23 13.15
CA LEU A 100 -24.46 7.28 14.09
C LEU A 100 -25.59 8.15 13.54
N GLY A 101 -25.26 9.33 13.02
CA GLY A 101 -26.24 10.24 12.42
C GLY A 101 -27.02 9.60 11.26
N ARG A 102 -26.34 8.83 10.42
CA ARG A 102 -26.97 8.05 9.33
C ARG A 102 -27.88 6.95 9.87
N HIS A 103 -27.43 6.21 10.87
CA HIS A 103 -28.20 5.13 11.50
C HIS A 103 -29.46 5.65 12.20
N MET A 104 -29.36 6.85 12.78
CA MET A 104 -30.48 7.56 13.41
C MET A 104 -31.35 8.36 12.43
N GLY A 105 -31.05 8.34 11.14
CA GLY A 105 -31.79 9.07 10.12
C GLY A 105 -31.56 10.58 10.11
N LEU A 106 -30.54 11.07 10.85
CA LEU A 106 -30.25 12.50 11.01
C LEU A 106 -29.44 13.08 9.83
N PHE A 107 -28.67 12.24 9.11
CA PHE A 107 -27.84 12.66 8.00
C PHE A 107 -28.02 11.73 6.79
N SER A 108 -28.11 12.30 5.60
CA SER A 108 -28.33 11.57 4.35
C SER A 108 -27.05 11.29 3.56
N LYS A 109 -25.95 12.03 3.80
CA LYS A 109 -24.70 11.92 3.03
C LYS A 109 -23.48 12.07 3.95
N LEU A 110 -22.46 11.23 3.72
CA LEU A 110 -21.12 11.45 4.20
C LEU A 110 -20.48 12.59 3.41
N SER A 111 -19.98 13.62 4.09
CA SER A 111 -19.32 14.76 3.45
C SER A 111 -17.88 14.44 3.00
N ASP A 112 -17.23 13.47 3.65
CA ASP A 112 -15.87 13.04 3.34
C ASP A 112 -15.85 11.54 3.01
N VAL A 113 -15.83 11.22 1.72
CA VAL A 113 -15.76 9.84 1.23
C VAL A 113 -14.41 9.17 1.52
N MET A 114 -13.38 9.96 1.82
CA MET A 114 -12.02 9.48 2.09
C MET A 114 -11.77 9.20 3.57
N PHE A 115 -12.70 9.51 4.47
CA PHE A 115 -12.45 9.43 5.89
C PHE A 115 -12.05 8.02 6.38
N ILE A 116 -12.59 6.97 5.78
CA ILE A 116 -12.23 5.58 6.05
C ILE A 116 -10.78 5.30 5.62
N ASN A 117 -10.43 5.73 4.40
CA ASN A 117 -9.08 5.54 3.88
C ASN A 117 -8.06 6.33 4.71
N LYS A 118 -8.43 7.49 5.25
CA LYS A 118 -7.56 8.26 6.15
C LYS A 118 -7.16 7.47 7.40
N ALA A 119 -8.06 6.72 7.99
CA ALA A 119 -7.76 5.91 9.18
C ALA A 119 -6.61 4.92 8.95
N VAL A 120 -6.51 4.36 7.74
CA VAL A 120 -5.44 3.42 7.39
C VAL A 120 -4.22 4.10 6.75
N LEU A 121 -4.18 5.43 6.67
CA LEU A 121 -3.02 6.20 6.20
C LEU A 121 -2.15 6.72 7.34
N TYR A 122 -2.56 6.59 8.61
CA TYR A 122 -1.77 7.03 9.75
C TYR A 122 -0.83 5.93 10.25
N LYS A 123 0.40 6.33 10.55
CA LYS A 123 1.44 5.44 11.08
C LYS A 123 2.34 6.19 12.07
N SER A 124 2.89 5.50 13.07
CA SER A 124 3.84 6.12 13.98
C SER A 124 5.08 6.66 13.24
N PRO A 125 5.63 7.83 13.62
CA PRO A 125 6.83 8.41 13.04
C PRO A 125 8.06 7.50 13.10
N GLN A 126 8.08 6.52 14.02
CA GLN A 126 9.12 5.49 14.07
C GLN A 126 9.26 4.68 12.78
N TRP A 127 8.21 4.64 11.95
CA TRP A 127 8.17 3.97 10.65
C TRP A 127 8.44 4.90 9.47
N ALA A 128 8.78 6.18 9.70
CA ALA A 128 8.98 7.17 8.63
C ALA A 128 10.11 6.80 7.65
N TYR A 129 11.05 5.94 8.07
CA TYR A 129 12.11 5.42 7.20
C TYR A 129 11.58 4.57 6.03
N GLU A 130 10.34 4.09 6.10
CA GLU A 130 9.70 3.31 5.03
C GLU A 130 9.30 4.18 3.85
N LYS A 131 9.04 5.49 4.06
CA LYS A 131 8.52 6.41 3.03
C LYS A 131 7.38 5.75 2.26
N GLU A 132 6.40 5.26 3.02
CA GLU A 132 5.36 4.37 2.51
C GLU A 132 4.28 5.12 1.75
N TRP A 133 3.83 4.52 0.67
CA TRP A 133 2.64 4.87 -0.09
C TRP A 133 1.69 3.68 -0.12
N ARG A 134 0.39 3.95 -0.07
CA ARG A 134 -0.65 2.91 -0.15
C ARG A 134 -1.52 3.12 -1.37
N LEU A 135 -1.63 2.07 -2.18
CA LEU A 135 -2.57 1.97 -3.27
C LEU A 135 -3.83 1.27 -2.76
N PHE A 136 -4.96 1.97 -2.89
CA PHE A 136 -6.28 1.43 -2.53
C PHE A 136 -7.01 0.97 -3.78
N LEU A 137 -7.53 -0.23 -3.73
CA LEU A 137 -8.28 -0.83 -4.83
C LEU A 137 -9.57 -1.44 -4.29
N ASP A 138 -10.69 -1.13 -4.94
CA ASP A 138 -11.99 -1.68 -4.56
C ASP A 138 -12.10 -3.15 -5.00
N LYS A 139 -12.65 -3.98 -4.13
CA LYS A 139 -12.90 -5.39 -4.39
C LYS A 139 -13.88 -5.63 -5.56
N GLN A 140 -14.75 -4.70 -5.86
CA GLN A 140 -15.66 -4.80 -7.00
C GLN A 140 -14.92 -5.07 -8.32
N ASN A 141 -13.66 -4.62 -8.42
CA ASN A 141 -12.81 -4.85 -9.57
C ASN A 141 -12.08 -6.20 -9.56
N SER A 142 -12.27 -7.04 -8.54
CA SER A 142 -11.55 -8.31 -8.38
C SER A 142 -12.24 -9.52 -9.02
N TYR A 143 -13.44 -9.37 -9.59
CA TYR A 143 -14.24 -10.48 -10.12
C TYR A 143 -14.38 -11.66 -9.14
N GLY A 144 -14.48 -11.39 -7.85
CA GLY A 144 -14.61 -12.40 -6.81
C GLY A 144 -13.29 -13.08 -6.40
N LEU A 145 -12.16 -12.73 -6.99
CA LEU A 145 -10.85 -13.24 -6.60
C LEU A 145 -10.40 -12.61 -5.26
N PRO A 146 -9.61 -13.31 -4.44
CA PRO A 146 -9.07 -12.78 -3.19
C PRO A 146 -7.94 -11.75 -3.40
N TYR A 147 -7.60 -11.43 -4.64
CA TYR A 147 -6.59 -10.48 -5.06
C TYR A 147 -7.00 -9.79 -6.36
N LEU A 148 -6.47 -8.61 -6.61
CA LEU A 148 -6.65 -7.89 -7.86
C LEU A 148 -5.47 -8.17 -8.79
N CYS A 149 -5.75 -8.72 -9.96
CA CYS A 149 -4.78 -8.81 -11.04
C CYS A 149 -4.74 -7.46 -11.75
N THR A 150 -3.57 -6.82 -11.74
CA THR A 150 -3.32 -5.60 -12.52
C THR A 150 -2.33 -5.92 -13.63
N GLU A 151 -2.36 -5.15 -14.71
CA GLU A 151 -1.34 -5.22 -15.77
C GLU A 151 -0.04 -4.49 -15.38
N ILE A 152 0.06 -4.05 -14.13
CA ILE A 152 1.24 -3.37 -13.61
C ILE A 152 2.37 -4.39 -13.53
N ARG A 153 3.42 -4.14 -14.29
CA ARG A 153 4.62 -4.99 -14.31
C ARG A 153 5.79 -4.23 -13.71
N PRO A 154 6.66 -4.90 -12.97
CA PRO A 154 7.90 -4.31 -12.52
C PRO A 154 8.78 -3.94 -13.71
N ILE A 155 9.63 -2.94 -13.52
CA ILE A 155 10.61 -2.47 -14.51
C ILE A 155 12.04 -2.85 -14.13
N ALA A 156 12.28 -3.15 -12.85
CA ALA A 156 13.58 -3.59 -12.36
C ALA A 156 13.44 -4.51 -11.13
N ILE A 157 14.49 -5.27 -10.89
CA ILE A 157 14.68 -6.10 -9.69
C ILE A 157 16.00 -5.73 -9.01
N TYR A 158 15.97 -5.61 -7.68
CA TYR A 158 17.13 -5.37 -6.83
C TYR A 158 17.35 -6.60 -5.95
N TYR A 159 18.51 -7.21 -6.06
CA TYR A 159 18.90 -8.37 -5.26
C TYR A 159 19.51 -7.92 -3.94
N GLY A 160 19.08 -8.52 -2.84
CA GLY A 160 19.64 -8.25 -1.53
C GLY A 160 21.14 -8.59 -1.47
N LYS A 161 21.87 -7.88 -0.61
CA LYS A 161 23.32 -8.04 -0.52
C LYS A 161 23.77 -9.46 -0.16
N ASP A 162 22.93 -10.21 0.58
CA ASP A 162 23.19 -11.55 1.08
C ASP A 162 22.33 -12.63 0.39
N ILE A 163 21.78 -12.33 -0.78
CA ILE A 163 21.00 -13.31 -1.56
C ILE A 163 21.90 -14.48 -1.96
N SER A 164 21.39 -15.72 -1.87
CA SER A 164 22.14 -16.90 -2.30
C SER A 164 22.28 -16.95 -3.83
N ASP A 165 23.38 -17.52 -4.31
CA ASP A 165 23.64 -17.66 -5.75
C ASP A 165 22.53 -18.45 -6.47
N ILE A 166 21.94 -19.45 -5.80
CA ILE A 166 20.85 -20.25 -6.36
C ILE A 166 19.62 -19.37 -6.58
N ASN A 167 19.19 -18.63 -5.55
CA ASN A 167 18.02 -17.75 -5.65
C ASN A 167 18.25 -16.63 -6.66
N LYS A 168 19.45 -16.04 -6.64
CA LYS A 168 19.84 -15.01 -7.59
C LYS A 168 19.74 -15.50 -9.03
N ARG A 169 20.28 -16.70 -9.31
CA ARG A 169 20.23 -17.30 -10.65
C ARG A 169 18.79 -17.55 -11.12
N ILE A 170 17.94 -18.09 -10.24
CA ILE A 170 16.52 -18.33 -10.56
C ILE A 170 15.82 -17.02 -10.92
N LEU A 171 15.96 -16.00 -10.06
CA LEU A 171 15.33 -14.70 -10.24
C LEU A 171 15.88 -13.97 -11.47
N SER A 172 17.19 -14.07 -11.76
CA SER A 172 17.80 -13.47 -12.97
C SER A 172 17.25 -14.09 -14.26
N ASN A 173 17.00 -15.40 -14.29
CA ASN A 173 16.36 -16.02 -15.44
C ASN A 173 14.95 -15.44 -15.69
N ILE A 174 14.17 -15.29 -14.61
CA ILE A 174 12.85 -14.66 -14.67
C ILE A 174 12.95 -13.18 -15.08
N ALA A 175 13.91 -12.44 -14.54
CA ALA A 175 14.13 -11.04 -14.88
C ALA A 175 14.44 -10.85 -16.36
N LYS A 176 15.31 -11.68 -16.92
CA LYS A 176 15.64 -11.68 -18.36
C LYS A 176 14.43 -12.02 -19.22
N GLU A 177 13.67 -13.05 -18.85
CA GLU A 177 12.42 -13.40 -19.56
C GLU A 177 11.41 -12.23 -19.57
N LYS A 178 11.33 -11.48 -18.48
CA LYS A 178 10.42 -10.34 -18.32
C LYS A 178 11.00 -9.00 -18.79
N GLY A 179 12.26 -8.96 -19.21
CA GLY A 179 12.93 -7.72 -19.65
C GLY A 179 13.18 -6.72 -18.52
N LEU A 180 13.41 -7.18 -17.29
CA LEU A 180 13.67 -6.33 -16.15
C LEU A 180 15.14 -5.90 -16.11
N LYS A 181 15.40 -4.68 -15.66
CA LYS A 181 16.74 -4.26 -15.26
C LYS A 181 17.13 -4.97 -13.97
N GLU A 182 18.39 -5.37 -13.86
CA GLU A 182 18.89 -6.12 -12.71
C GLU A 182 19.92 -5.29 -11.93
N TYR A 183 19.77 -5.22 -10.60
CA TYR A 183 20.67 -4.49 -9.73
C TYR A 183 21.06 -5.33 -8.51
N GLN A 184 22.35 -5.24 -8.10
CA GLN A 184 22.86 -5.84 -6.89
C GLN A 184 23.00 -4.80 -5.78
N MET A 185 22.36 -5.03 -4.64
CA MET A 185 22.50 -4.19 -3.45
C MET A 185 23.81 -4.50 -2.72
N TYR A 186 24.40 -3.47 -2.12
CA TYR A 186 25.57 -3.59 -1.24
C TYR A 186 25.59 -2.47 -0.21
N ILE A 187 26.35 -2.65 0.86
CA ILE A 187 26.66 -1.61 1.85
C ILE A 187 28.05 -1.05 1.51
N ASP A 188 28.11 0.25 1.29
CA ASP A 188 29.39 0.92 1.08
C ASP A 188 29.99 1.25 2.45
N VAL A 189 30.99 0.47 2.84
CA VAL A 189 31.68 0.61 4.14
C VAL A 189 32.54 1.87 4.24
N GLN A 190 32.81 2.54 3.12
CA GLN A 190 33.53 3.81 3.07
C GLN A 190 32.59 5.03 3.12
N SER A 191 31.30 4.80 3.04
CA SER A 191 30.30 5.88 3.10
C SER A 191 30.09 6.34 4.53
N GLU A 192 30.05 7.65 4.74
CA GLU A 192 29.66 8.24 6.04
C GLU A 192 28.19 8.01 6.39
N GLN A 193 27.37 7.56 5.42
CA GLN A 193 25.95 7.34 5.60
C GLN A 193 25.61 5.85 5.69
N TYR A 194 24.79 5.47 6.67
CA TYR A 194 24.22 4.13 6.80
C TYR A 194 23.12 3.89 5.78
N THR A 195 23.48 3.85 4.48
CA THR A 195 22.54 3.56 3.40
C THR A 195 23.04 2.41 2.54
N MET A 196 22.10 1.71 1.93
CA MET A 196 22.45 0.75 0.88
C MET A 196 22.66 1.47 -0.44
N LYS A 197 23.60 0.94 -1.22
CA LYS A 197 23.85 1.33 -2.61
C LYS A 197 23.55 0.15 -3.53
N PHE A 198 23.42 0.41 -4.81
CA PHE A 198 23.20 -0.63 -5.81
C PHE A 198 24.11 -0.39 -7.03
N LYS A 199 24.41 -1.45 -7.73
CA LYS A 199 25.12 -1.44 -9.02
C LYS A 199 24.33 -2.24 -10.03
N GLU A 200 24.30 -1.78 -11.27
CA GLU A 200 23.71 -2.50 -12.40
C GLU A 200 24.53 -3.74 -12.72
N MET A 201 23.87 -4.81 -13.16
CA MET A 201 24.48 -6.10 -13.45
C MET A 201 24.57 -6.34 -14.96
#